data_c35198ac999834ab0d5bfeb195f459aa
#
_entry.id   c35198ac999834ab0d5bfeb195f459aa
#
_cell.length_a   1.000
_cell.length_b   1.000
_cell.length_c   1.000
_cell.angle_alpha   90.00
_cell.angle_beta   90.00
_cell.angle_gamma   90.00
#
_symmetry.space_group_name_H-M   'P 1'
#
loop_
_entity.id
_entity.type
_entity.pdbx_description
1 polymer ?
#
loop_
_entity_poly.entity_id
_entity_poly.type
_entity_poly.pdbx_seq_one_letter_code
_entity_poly.pdbx_strand_id
1 'polypeptide(L)'
;MTDVRLPLRALGPFATGSIGMGIWVTVPGLFLLYFLTDVLAVPPLAAGLVILVPNIIDVVLHPWVGRLSDTDLARRGHRRRLMFTGCLVVLAFVALFAVPAGLRGIPAAVWVAVVFVAGNLLYSCYQVPYLATPADLDIGYHERTRLMGYRNVVITIGVLLSGVTAPLLTGDDPGVGDYTLMALILGAAMLVAMVAGITGVTRLKQAAPGTPPEPGHRTGLLVALRDRQFRALTASYLTVAITMNLVLAGMPYFAKYELGRATLTTVLVAAFMAPAVLATPLWVLVARRIGKQRGLLAAQAGFVAGSLVLALGSAAGLPVLIGAVAVLGMAFAAMQLMPLSMVPDVIAASGPGGTARAGSYTGLWTAAEATGGALGPYAYSACLALGGFVASTADEQTTQSPGALAAVRYGFTLVPAALMTVAIMLQRRYTLDNTANTGSSGLGLRDHSMQTVLPGEPSDAT
;
A
#
# COMPACT_ATOMS: atom_id res chain seq x y z
N MET A 1 -8.09 -32.58 9.74
CA MET A 1 -7.14 -31.59 9.17
C MET A 1 -5.94 -31.60 10.10
N THR A 2 -4.83 -32.14 9.63
CA THR A 2 -3.59 -32.25 10.41
C THR A 2 -3.02 -30.84 10.62
N ASP A 3 -2.76 -30.46 11.85
CA ASP A 3 -2.19 -29.18 12.26
C ASP A 3 -0.67 -29.19 11.94
N VAL A 4 -0.36 -29.19 10.63
CA VAL A 4 1.03 -29.26 10.14
C VAL A 4 1.64 -27.87 10.28
N ARG A 5 2.49 -27.67 11.29
CA ARG A 5 3.27 -26.44 11.44
C ARG A 5 4.36 -26.36 10.38
N LEU A 6 4.36 -25.26 9.63
CA LEU A 6 5.42 -24.99 8.64
C LEU A 6 6.76 -24.70 9.37
N PRO A 7 7.85 -25.34 8.95
CA PRO A 7 9.16 -25.10 9.55
C PRO A 7 9.66 -23.68 9.19
N LEU A 8 10.35 -23.03 10.10
CA LEU A 8 10.95 -21.70 9.88
C LEU A 8 11.88 -21.65 8.67
N ARG A 9 12.50 -22.79 8.33
CA ARG A 9 13.35 -22.95 7.13
C ARG A 9 12.59 -22.78 5.80
N ALA A 10 11.26 -22.87 5.80
CA ALA A 10 10.41 -22.59 4.63
C ALA A 10 9.76 -21.20 4.74
N LEU A 11 9.30 -20.82 5.93
CA LEU A 11 8.68 -19.51 6.21
C LEU A 11 9.65 -18.34 5.96
N GLY A 12 10.89 -18.43 6.44
CA GLY A 12 11.88 -17.36 6.31
C GLY A 12 12.16 -16.99 4.86
N PRO A 13 12.64 -17.92 4.02
CA PRO A 13 12.88 -17.61 2.60
C PRO A 13 11.63 -17.13 1.86
N PHE A 14 10.45 -17.71 2.12
CA PHE A 14 9.20 -17.21 1.54
C PHE A 14 8.98 -15.75 1.92
N ALA A 15 9.01 -15.41 3.20
CA ALA A 15 8.77 -14.04 3.65
C ALA A 15 9.81 -13.04 3.09
N THR A 16 11.09 -13.45 2.95
CA THR A 16 12.16 -12.61 2.41
C THR A 16 11.85 -12.08 1.00
N GLY A 17 11.14 -12.85 0.17
CA GLY A 17 10.69 -12.40 -1.15
C GLY A 17 9.89 -11.09 -1.13
N SER A 18 9.25 -10.77 0.00
CA SER A 18 8.49 -9.53 0.18
C SER A 18 9.37 -8.27 0.31
N ILE A 19 10.65 -8.41 0.66
CA ILE A 19 11.59 -7.27 0.67
C ILE A 19 11.70 -6.69 -0.74
N GLY A 20 11.85 -7.54 -1.76
CA GLY A 20 11.90 -7.08 -3.15
C GLY A 20 10.63 -6.33 -3.59
N MET A 21 9.47 -6.79 -3.12
CA MET A 21 8.20 -6.10 -3.35
C MET A 21 8.18 -4.72 -2.66
N GLY A 22 8.69 -4.63 -1.42
CA GLY A 22 8.80 -3.39 -0.68
C GLY A 22 9.69 -2.37 -1.39
N ILE A 23 10.85 -2.78 -1.91
CA ILE A 23 11.77 -1.92 -2.68
C ILE A 23 11.08 -1.37 -3.94
N TRP A 24 10.42 -2.23 -4.74
CA TRP A 24 9.73 -1.83 -5.96
C TRP A 24 8.64 -0.79 -5.72
N VAL A 25 7.87 -0.94 -4.66
CA VAL A 25 6.78 0.01 -4.34
C VAL A 25 7.32 1.32 -3.77
N THR A 26 8.32 1.25 -2.88
CA THR A 26 8.76 2.40 -2.11
C THR A 26 9.65 3.34 -2.91
N VAL A 27 10.65 2.82 -3.61
CA VAL A 27 11.66 3.68 -4.27
C VAL A 27 11.09 4.46 -5.43
N PRO A 28 10.34 3.88 -6.38
CA PRO A 28 9.65 4.66 -7.40
C PRO A 28 8.59 5.60 -6.81
N GLY A 29 7.83 5.15 -5.79
CA GLY A 29 6.84 6.00 -5.13
C GLY A 29 7.43 7.24 -4.48
N LEU A 30 8.64 7.14 -3.92
CA LEU A 30 9.34 8.24 -3.26
C LEU A 30 10.07 9.14 -4.25
N PHE A 31 10.79 8.56 -5.21
CA PHE A 31 11.77 9.29 -6.00
C PHE A 31 11.42 9.49 -7.47
N LEU A 32 10.53 8.69 -8.06
CA LEU A 32 10.36 8.73 -9.52
C LEU A 32 9.86 10.09 -10.01
N LEU A 33 8.91 10.71 -9.31
CA LEU A 33 8.41 12.04 -9.66
C LEU A 33 9.52 13.09 -9.55
N TYR A 34 10.27 13.07 -8.44
CA TYR A 34 11.37 13.99 -8.18
C TYR A 34 12.50 13.81 -9.21
N PHE A 35 12.90 12.57 -9.50
CA PHE A 35 13.92 12.25 -10.51
C PHE A 35 13.54 12.78 -11.91
N LEU A 36 12.27 12.63 -12.30
CA LEU A 36 11.77 13.14 -13.56
C LEU A 36 11.86 14.67 -13.65
N THR A 37 11.46 15.40 -12.59
CA THR A 37 11.37 16.86 -12.65
C THR A 37 12.68 17.58 -12.34
N ASP A 38 13.47 17.07 -11.39
CA ASP A 38 14.66 17.75 -10.85
C ASP A 38 15.97 17.25 -11.44
N VAL A 39 15.98 16.07 -12.09
CA VAL A 39 17.19 15.50 -12.70
C VAL A 39 17.09 15.40 -14.22
N LEU A 40 15.89 15.07 -14.72
CA LEU A 40 15.66 14.85 -16.14
C LEU A 40 14.95 16.01 -16.84
N ALA A 41 14.64 17.10 -16.15
CA ALA A 41 13.93 18.27 -16.67
C ALA A 41 12.57 17.95 -17.34
N VAL A 42 11.86 16.95 -16.83
CA VAL A 42 10.52 16.62 -17.32
C VAL A 42 9.49 17.57 -16.69
N PRO A 43 8.64 18.25 -17.49
CA PRO A 43 7.60 19.11 -16.91
C PRO A 43 6.72 18.35 -15.91
N PRO A 44 6.31 18.97 -14.77
CA PRO A 44 5.63 18.26 -13.68
C PRO A 44 4.41 17.47 -14.13
N LEU A 45 3.54 18.04 -14.96
CA LEU A 45 2.33 17.34 -15.42
C LEU A 45 2.66 16.11 -16.28
N ALA A 46 3.69 16.20 -17.14
CA ALA A 46 4.16 15.07 -17.93
C ALA A 46 4.77 13.98 -17.01
N ALA A 47 5.54 14.36 -15.99
CA ALA A 47 6.10 13.45 -15.01
C ALA A 47 4.99 12.71 -14.21
N GLY A 48 3.93 13.41 -13.83
CA GLY A 48 2.76 12.78 -13.23
C GLY A 48 2.06 11.77 -14.15
N LEU A 49 1.95 12.05 -15.44
CA LEU A 49 1.39 11.11 -16.43
C LEU A 49 2.27 9.88 -16.64
N VAL A 50 3.60 10.04 -16.60
CA VAL A 50 4.57 8.93 -16.63
C VAL A 50 4.35 7.94 -15.50
N ILE A 51 3.85 8.39 -14.36
CA ILE A 51 3.52 7.51 -13.23
C ILE A 51 2.08 6.98 -13.32
N LEU A 52 1.14 7.84 -13.68
CA LEU A 52 -0.29 7.50 -13.71
C LEU A 52 -0.60 6.43 -14.76
N VAL A 53 -0.14 6.61 -16.01
CA VAL A 53 -0.51 5.74 -17.13
C VAL A 53 -0.02 4.30 -16.94
N PRO A 54 1.25 4.03 -16.56
CA PRO A 54 1.71 2.67 -16.29
C PRO A 54 0.94 1.97 -15.18
N ASN A 55 0.58 2.70 -14.11
CA ASN A 55 -0.19 2.12 -13.01
C ASN A 55 -1.63 1.76 -13.42
N ILE A 56 -2.27 2.56 -14.29
CA ILE A 56 -3.57 2.21 -14.86
C ILE A 56 -3.45 0.95 -15.74
N ILE A 57 -2.44 0.88 -16.57
CA ILE A 57 -2.16 -0.29 -17.43
C ILE A 57 -1.95 -1.53 -16.56
N ASP A 58 -1.21 -1.43 -15.46
CA ASP A 58 -0.96 -2.53 -14.53
C ASP A 58 -2.26 -3.08 -13.95
N VAL A 59 -3.16 -2.22 -13.46
CA VAL A 59 -4.48 -2.63 -12.95
C VAL A 59 -5.27 -3.42 -14.00
N VAL A 60 -5.23 -3.01 -15.26
CA VAL A 60 -5.92 -3.70 -16.36
C VAL A 60 -5.27 -5.04 -16.70
N LEU A 61 -3.94 -5.14 -16.57
CA LEU A 61 -3.19 -6.35 -16.91
C LEU A 61 -3.17 -7.41 -15.79
N HIS A 62 -3.39 -7.03 -14.54
CA HIS A 62 -3.41 -7.95 -13.40
C HIS A 62 -4.26 -9.22 -13.59
N PRO A 63 -5.51 -9.16 -14.12
CA PRO A 63 -6.33 -10.35 -14.38
C PRO A 63 -5.72 -11.30 -15.43
N TRP A 64 -4.96 -10.75 -16.41
CA TRP A 64 -4.30 -11.57 -17.43
C TRP A 64 -3.11 -12.32 -16.84
N VAL A 65 -2.32 -11.67 -16.02
CA VAL A 65 -1.22 -12.30 -15.28
C VAL A 65 -1.76 -13.37 -14.34
N GLY A 66 -2.90 -13.13 -13.68
CA GLY A 66 -3.59 -14.12 -12.86
C GLY A 66 -3.94 -15.39 -13.64
N ARG A 67 -4.58 -15.25 -14.81
CA ARG A 67 -4.93 -16.37 -15.69
C ARG A 67 -3.68 -17.14 -16.17
N LEU A 68 -2.61 -16.42 -16.51
CA LEU A 68 -1.35 -17.03 -16.91
C LEU A 68 -0.74 -17.84 -15.76
N SER A 69 -0.78 -17.30 -14.55
CA SER A 69 -0.33 -17.96 -13.33
C SER A 69 -1.13 -19.24 -13.01
N ASP A 70 -2.46 -19.20 -13.17
CA ASP A 70 -3.34 -20.35 -12.97
C ASP A 70 -3.12 -21.43 -14.03
N THR A 71 -2.89 -21.02 -15.29
CA THR A 71 -2.56 -21.94 -16.38
C THR A 71 -1.22 -22.63 -16.15
N ASP A 72 -0.22 -21.92 -15.59
CA ASP A 72 1.09 -22.49 -15.28
C ASP A 72 0.96 -23.52 -14.14
N LEU A 73 0.15 -23.23 -13.12
CA LEU A 73 -0.16 -24.16 -12.04
C LEU A 73 -0.87 -25.41 -12.58
N ALA A 74 -1.92 -25.25 -13.40
CA ALA A 74 -2.69 -26.38 -13.96
C ALA A 74 -1.85 -27.28 -14.86
N ARG A 75 -0.94 -26.72 -15.66
CA ARG A 75 -0.11 -27.48 -16.60
C ARG A 75 1.13 -28.12 -15.98
N ARG A 76 1.70 -27.50 -14.94
CA ARG A 76 3.03 -27.84 -14.41
C ARG A 76 3.04 -28.16 -12.92
N GLY A 77 1.92 -27.96 -12.24
CA GLY A 77 1.82 -28.17 -10.79
C GLY A 77 2.54 -27.10 -9.95
N HIS A 78 3.03 -26.02 -10.56
CA HIS A 78 3.70 -24.94 -9.84
C HIS A 78 3.70 -23.61 -10.61
N ARG A 79 3.74 -22.47 -9.89
CA ARG A 79 3.73 -21.10 -10.43
C ARG A 79 5.12 -20.47 -10.61
N ARG A 80 6.20 -21.25 -10.40
CA ARG A 80 7.59 -20.75 -10.28
C ARG A 80 8.13 -20.09 -11.53
N ARG A 81 7.77 -20.60 -12.71
CA ARG A 81 8.31 -20.09 -13.98
C ARG A 81 7.95 -18.64 -14.19
N LEU A 82 6.70 -18.26 -13.90
CA LEU A 82 6.25 -16.89 -14.00
C LEU A 82 6.97 -15.99 -12.99
N MET A 83 7.23 -16.49 -11.77
CA MET A 83 8.01 -15.76 -10.76
C MET A 83 9.47 -15.53 -11.20
N PHE A 84 10.12 -16.51 -11.84
CA PHE A 84 11.46 -16.32 -12.40
C PHE A 84 11.47 -15.25 -13.49
N THR A 85 10.49 -15.24 -14.41
CA THR A 85 10.32 -14.17 -15.39
C THR A 85 10.13 -12.84 -14.68
N GLY A 86 9.36 -12.82 -13.59
CA GLY A 86 9.13 -11.63 -12.76
C GLY A 86 10.41 -11.06 -12.12
N CYS A 87 11.45 -11.87 -11.85
CA CYS A 87 12.73 -11.37 -11.35
C CYS A 87 13.44 -10.41 -12.34
N LEU A 88 13.09 -10.43 -13.63
CA LEU A 88 13.59 -9.46 -14.60
C LEU A 88 13.14 -8.03 -14.30
N VAL A 89 12.18 -7.83 -13.40
CA VAL A 89 11.78 -6.49 -12.89
C VAL A 89 12.99 -5.72 -12.34
N VAL A 90 14.01 -6.40 -11.85
CA VAL A 90 15.27 -5.78 -11.38
C VAL A 90 15.96 -5.01 -12.52
N LEU A 91 15.96 -5.55 -13.73
CA LEU A 91 16.51 -4.84 -14.90
C LEU A 91 15.69 -3.59 -15.23
N ALA A 92 14.37 -3.69 -15.16
CA ALA A 92 13.50 -2.53 -15.34
C ALA A 92 13.71 -1.51 -14.20
N PHE A 93 13.88 -1.96 -12.96
CA PHE A 93 14.16 -1.07 -11.81
C PHE A 93 15.45 -0.28 -12.00
N VAL A 94 16.53 -0.93 -12.45
CA VAL A 94 17.78 -0.24 -12.77
C VAL A 94 17.59 0.70 -13.96
N ALA A 95 16.94 0.26 -15.03
CA ALA A 95 16.72 1.06 -16.24
C ALA A 95 15.81 2.29 -16.01
N LEU A 96 14.93 2.27 -14.99
CA LEU A 96 14.14 3.44 -14.58
C LEU A 96 15.01 4.62 -14.15
N PHE A 97 16.11 4.34 -13.47
CA PHE A 97 17.01 5.35 -12.91
C PHE A 97 18.32 5.48 -13.71
N ALA A 98 18.65 4.51 -14.57
CA ALA A 98 19.77 4.54 -15.50
C ALA A 98 19.33 5.04 -16.88
N VAL A 99 18.87 6.29 -16.94
CA VAL A 99 18.43 6.92 -18.19
C VAL A 99 19.65 7.20 -19.08
N PRO A 100 19.63 6.85 -20.38
CA PRO A 100 20.75 7.10 -21.31
C PRO A 100 21.16 8.56 -21.35
N ALA A 101 22.48 8.80 -21.39
CA ALA A 101 23.05 10.13 -21.48
C ALA A 101 22.51 10.88 -22.72
N GLY A 102 22.03 12.10 -22.52
CA GLY A 102 21.43 12.93 -23.57
C GLY A 102 19.91 12.88 -23.68
N LEU A 103 19.24 11.94 -23.01
CA LEU A 103 17.78 11.99 -22.89
C LEU A 103 17.38 12.92 -21.75
N ARG A 104 16.71 14.04 -22.07
CA ARG A 104 16.16 15.01 -21.11
C ARG A 104 14.75 15.43 -21.54
N GLY A 105 13.94 15.94 -20.62
CA GLY A 105 12.57 16.38 -20.91
C GLY A 105 11.68 15.24 -21.43
N ILE A 106 10.93 15.51 -22.49
CA ILE A 106 9.93 14.54 -23.01
C ILE A 106 10.55 13.22 -23.50
N PRO A 107 11.71 13.17 -24.19
CA PRO A 107 12.36 11.90 -24.53
C PRO A 107 12.69 11.04 -23.31
N ALA A 108 13.18 11.63 -22.21
CA ALA A 108 13.40 10.93 -20.95
C ALA A 108 12.09 10.44 -20.33
N ALA A 109 11.04 11.24 -20.37
CA ALA A 109 9.70 10.86 -19.91
C ALA A 109 9.17 9.62 -20.64
N VAL A 110 9.33 9.56 -21.97
CA VAL A 110 8.93 8.40 -22.76
C VAL A 110 9.73 7.16 -22.40
N TRP A 111 11.07 7.29 -22.26
CA TRP A 111 11.92 6.18 -21.81
C TRP A 111 11.44 5.62 -20.47
N VAL A 112 11.29 6.48 -19.47
CA VAL A 112 10.87 6.08 -18.14
C VAL A 112 9.46 5.47 -18.16
N ALA A 113 8.52 6.04 -18.93
CA ALA A 113 7.16 5.49 -19.05
C ALA A 113 7.16 4.07 -19.62
N VAL A 114 7.90 3.82 -20.70
CA VAL A 114 8.00 2.49 -21.34
C VAL A 114 8.63 1.48 -20.38
N VAL A 115 9.74 1.86 -19.75
CA VAL A 115 10.43 1.01 -18.76
C VAL A 115 9.54 0.74 -17.56
N PHE A 116 8.77 1.73 -17.10
CA PHE A 116 7.88 1.56 -15.94
C PHE A 116 6.68 0.65 -16.27
N VAL A 117 6.10 0.73 -17.47
CA VAL A 117 5.09 -0.24 -17.94
C VAL A 117 5.66 -1.66 -17.97
N ALA A 118 6.84 -1.84 -18.54
CA ALA A 118 7.50 -3.14 -18.59
C ALA A 118 7.82 -3.66 -17.17
N GLY A 119 8.29 -2.77 -16.29
CA GLY A 119 8.59 -3.07 -14.90
C GLY A 119 7.35 -3.50 -14.11
N ASN A 120 6.24 -2.79 -14.23
CA ASN A 120 4.97 -3.15 -13.58
C ASN A 120 4.46 -4.52 -14.07
N LEU A 121 4.55 -4.80 -15.37
CA LEU A 121 4.17 -6.11 -15.91
C LEU A 121 5.05 -7.23 -15.35
N LEU A 122 6.37 -7.04 -15.31
CA LEU A 122 7.32 -8.00 -14.73
C LEU A 122 7.10 -8.16 -13.23
N TYR A 123 6.84 -7.06 -12.51
CA TYR A 123 6.50 -7.08 -11.10
C TYR A 123 5.23 -7.90 -10.83
N SER A 124 4.18 -7.70 -11.64
CA SER A 124 2.95 -8.48 -11.55
C SER A 124 3.18 -9.97 -11.82
N CYS A 125 4.11 -10.32 -12.74
CA CYS A 125 4.52 -11.71 -12.96
C CYS A 125 5.17 -12.37 -11.74
N TYR A 126 5.77 -11.58 -10.84
CA TYR A 126 6.27 -12.08 -9.56
C TYR A 126 5.19 -12.04 -8.47
N GLN A 127 4.54 -10.90 -8.30
CA GLN A 127 3.64 -10.62 -7.20
C GLN A 127 2.41 -11.52 -7.19
N VAL A 128 1.74 -11.67 -8.35
CA VAL A 128 0.48 -12.41 -8.45
C VAL A 128 0.65 -13.88 -8.04
N PRO A 129 1.59 -14.67 -8.61
CA PRO A 129 1.79 -16.05 -8.19
C PRO A 129 2.34 -16.17 -6.76
N TYR A 130 3.16 -15.20 -6.31
CA TYR A 130 3.67 -15.18 -4.95
C TYR A 130 2.55 -15.01 -3.92
N LEU A 131 1.60 -14.10 -4.16
CA LEU A 131 0.44 -13.88 -3.28
C LEU A 131 -0.59 -15.01 -3.34
N ALA A 132 -0.67 -15.74 -4.44
CA ALA A 132 -1.54 -16.91 -4.58
C ALA A 132 -0.99 -18.15 -3.84
N THR A 133 0.33 -18.24 -3.65
CA THR A 133 0.99 -19.41 -3.04
C THR A 133 0.35 -19.87 -1.71
N PRO A 134 0.04 -18.99 -0.73
CA PRO A 134 -0.58 -19.42 0.52
C PRO A 134 -1.94 -20.11 0.37
N ALA A 135 -2.67 -19.82 -0.70
CA ALA A 135 -3.95 -20.47 -1.00
C ALA A 135 -3.74 -21.89 -1.57
N ASP A 136 -2.63 -22.10 -2.27
CA ASP A 136 -2.27 -23.39 -2.88
C ASP A 136 -1.67 -24.39 -1.87
N LEU A 137 -1.46 -24.01 -0.59
CA LEU A 137 -0.88 -24.87 0.43
C LEU A 137 -1.95 -25.67 1.18
N ASP A 138 -1.67 -26.95 1.44
CA ASP A 138 -2.48 -27.80 2.32
C ASP A 138 -2.11 -27.57 3.78
N ILE A 139 -2.51 -26.39 4.30
CA ILE A 139 -2.26 -25.95 5.67
C ILE A 139 -3.53 -25.41 6.32
N GLY A 140 -3.62 -25.54 7.65
CA GLY A 140 -4.74 -25.01 8.43
C GLY A 140 -4.82 -23.48 8.40
N TYR A 141 -5.99 -22.95 8.77
CA TYR A 141 -6.28 -21.51 8.81
C TYR A 141 -5.26 -20.71 9.65
N HIS A 142 -4.90 -21.22 10.83
CA HIS A 142 -3.96 -20.54 11.73
C HIS A 142 -2.56 -20.44 11.15
N GLU A 143 -2.10 -21.49 10.46
CA GLU A 143 -0.77 -21.52 9.87
C GLU A 143 -0.69 -20.64 8.61
N ARG A 144 -1.77 -20.55 7.84
CA ARG A 144 -1.89 -19.58 6.72
C ARG A 144 -1.83 -18.13 7.23
N THR A 145 -2.53 -17.84 8.31
CA THR A 145 -2.50 -16.51 8.96
C THR A 145 -1.09 -16.20 9.47
N ARG A 146 -0.40 -17.16 10.06
CA ARG A 146 0.99 -17.03 10.53
C ARG A 146 1.94 -16.73 9.36
N LEU A 147 1.85 -17.47 8.25
CA LEU A 147 2.64 -17.25 7.03
C LEU A 147 2.47 -15.83 6.51
N MET A 148 1.23 -15.35 6.39
CA MET A 148 0.93 -13.99 5.95
C MET A 148 1.38 -12.92 6.95
N GLY A 149 1.34 -13.20 8.25
CA GLY A 149 1.88 -12.34 9.30
C GLY A 149 3.39 -12.12 9.14
N TYR A 150 4.17 -13.20 8.99
CA TYR A 150 5.61 -13.11 8.72
C TYR A 150 5.91 -12.31 7.44
N ARG A 151 5.16 -12.57 6.36
CA ARG A 151 5.27 -11.82 5.12
C ARG A 151 5.06 -10.31 5.35
N ASN A 152 4.01 -9.93 6.08
CA ASN A 152 3.69 -8.51 6.33
C ASN A 152 4.78 -7.81 7.15
N VAL A 153 5.36 -8.46 8.14
CA VAL A 153 6.50 -7.92 8.89
C VAL A 153 7.69 -7.69 7.96
N VAL A 154 8.00 -8.67 7.12
CA VAL A 154 9.18 -8.60 6.23
C VAL A 154 9.00 -7.57 5.11
N ILE A 155 7.80 -7.41 4.53
CA ILE A 155 7.57 -6.33 3.56
C ILE A 155 7.71 -4.95 4.20
N THR A 156 7.23 -4.78 5.44
CA THR A 156 7.40 -3.52 6.19
C THR A 156 8.88 -3.20 6.42
N ILE A 157 9.68 -4.21 6.75
CA ILE A 157 11.14 -4.05 6.85
C ILE A 157 11.73 -3.63 5.49
N GLY A 158 11.31 -4.24 4.39
CA GLY A 158 11.75 -3.89 3.04
C GLY A 158 11.42 -2.45 2.66
N VAL A 159 10.19 -2.00 2.96
CA VAL A 159 9.74 -0.61 2.77
C VAL A 159 10.59 0.36 3.59
N LEU A 160 10.80 0.06 4.87
CA LEU A 160 11.56 0.92 5.78
C LEU A 160 13.04 1.01 5.37
N LEU A 161 13.67 -0.12 5.10
CA LEU A 161 15.07 -0.16 4.67
C LEU A 161 15.26 0.60 3.35
N SER A 162 14.43 0.34 2.34
CA SER A 162 14.56 1.01 1.05
C SER A 162 14.23 2.50 1.14
N GLY A 163 13.21 2.88 1.91
CA GLY A 163 12.84 4.28 2.11
C GLY A 163 13.90 5.11 2.82
N VAL A 164 14.69 4.48 3.71
CA VAL A 164 15.81 5.15 4.43
C VAL A 164 17.09 5.10 3.61
N THR A 165 17.42 3.95 3.01
CA THR A 165 18.71 3.80 2.30
C THR A 165 18.73 4.50 0.95
N ALA A 166 17.61 4.60 0.25
CA ALA A 166 17.57 5.26 -1.06
C ALA A 166 18.03 6.73 -0.99
N PRO A 167 17.47 7.60 -0.12
CA PRO A 167 17.95 8.98 -0.02
C PRO A 167 19.36 9.10 0.56
N LEU A 168 19.83 8.14 1.36
CA LEU A 168 21.23 8.12 1.83
C LEU A 168 22.22 7.86 0.68
N LEU A 169 21.84 7.06 -0.30
CA LEU A 169 22.66 6.72 -1.45
C LEU A 169 22.69 7.83 -2.50
N THR A 170 21.65 8.65 -2.60
CA THR A 170 21.56 9.72 -3.58
C THR A 170 22.26 11.01 -3.11
N GLY A 171 22.25 11.33 -1.82
CA GLY A 171 22.88 12.55 -1.30
C GLY A 171 22.05 13.82 -1.51
N ASP A 172 22.71 15.02 -1.43
CA ASP A 172 22.02 16.32 -1.45
C ASP A 172 21.75 16.86 -2.87
N ASP A 173 22.69 16.68 -3.81
CA ASP A 173 22.57 17.12 -5.21
C ASP A 173 22.77 15.96 -6.19
N PRO A 174 21.81 15.01 -6.24
CA PRO A 174 22.00 13.77 -6.96
C PRO A 174 21.89 13.96 -8.48
N GLY A 175 22.89 13.45 -9.22
CA GLY A 175 22.83 13.28 -10.66
C GLY A 175 22.25 11.93 -11.09
N VAL A 176 22.14 11.70 -12.39
CA VAL A 176 21.67 10.39 -12.94
C VAL A 176 22.58 9.24 -12.45
N GLY A 177 23.89 9.48 -12.28
CA GLY A 177 24.84 8.48 -11.79
C GLY A 177 24.52 8.00 -10.39
N ASP A 178 24.16 8.90 -9.47
CA ASP A 178 23.84 8.57 -8.08
C ASP A 178 22.55 7.75 -7.97
N TYR A 179 21.53 8.13 -8.77
CA TYR A 179 20.29 7.34 -8.89
C TYR A 179 20.55 5.97 -9.52
N THR A 180 21.45 5.88 -10.50
CA THR A 180 21.84 4.60 -11.10
C THR A 180 22.55 3.71 -10.08
N LEU A 181 23.49 4.26 -9.29
CA LEU A 181 24.19 3.53 -8.23
C LEU A 181 23.20 3.04 -7.16
N MET A 182 22.29 3.91 -6.70
CA MET A 182 21.21 3.54 -5.80
C MET A 182 20.39 2.37 -6.35
N ALA A 183 19.99 2.46 -7.63
CA ALA A 183 19.19 1.43 -8.28
C ALA A 183 19.94 0.11 -8.45
N LEU A 184 21.24 0.13 -8.69
CA LEU A 184 22.08 -1.07 -8.76
C LEU A 184 22.18 -1.76 -7.38
N ILE A 185 22.44 -1.00 -6.31
CA ILE A 185 22.56 -1.54 -4.95
C ILE A 185 21.23 -2.11 -4.48
N LEU A 186 20.15 -1.33 -4.57
CA LEU A 186 18.82 -1.78 -4.14
C LEU A 186 18.24 -2.85 -5.08
N GLY A 187 18.55 -2.79 -6.38
CA GLY A 187 18.21 -3.82 -7.35
C GLY A 187 18.88 -5.16 -7.07
N ALA A 188 20.16 -5.15 -6.67
CA ALA A 188 20.85 -6.36 -6.25
C ALA A 188 20.21 -6.98 -4.99
N ALA A 189 19.90 -6.15 -3.98
CA ALA A 189 19.17 -6.59 -2.79
C ALA A 189 17.78 -7.14 -3.12
N MET A 190 17.06 -6.48 -4.03
CA MET A 190 15.75 -6.90 -4.55
C MET A 190 15.84 -8.27 -5.23
N LEU A 191 16.85 -8.48 -6.09
CA LEU A 191 17.07 -9.76 -6.78
C LEU A 191 17.30 -10.89 -5.79
N VAL A 192 18.22 -10.69 -4.85
CA VAL A 192 18.54 -11.68 -3.80
C VAL A 192 17.27 -12.03 -2.99
N ALA A 193 16.51 -11.03 -2.60
CA ALA A 193 15.26 -11.23 -1.86
C ALA A 193 14.22 -11.99 -2.67
N MET A 194 14.00 -11.64 -3.94
CA MET A 194 13.03 -12.29 -4.81
C MET A 194 13.41 -13.75 -5.11
N VAL A 195 14.69 -14.03 -5.38
CA VAL A 195 15.19 -15.39 -5.57
C VAL A 195 15.04 -16.22 -4.28
N ALA A 196 15.35 -15.64 -3.12
CA ALA A 196 15.07 -16.27 -1.83
C ALA A 196 13.57 -16.60 -1.67
N GLY A 197 12.69 -15.69 -2.06
CA GLY A 197 11.23 -15.92 -2.07
C GLY A 197 10.83 -17.10 -2.93
N ILE A 198 11.37 -17.23 -4.14
CA ILE A 198 11.13 -18.38 -5.02
C ILE A 198 11.62 -19.68 -4.37
N THR A 199 12.82 -19.68 -3.76
CA THR A 199 13.32 -20.86 -3.05
C THR A 199 12.42 -21.24 -1.87
N GLY A 200 11.84 -20.24 -1.18
CA GLY A 200 10.82 -20.44 -0.15
C GLY A 200 9.58 -21.15 -0.69
N VAL A 201 9.01 -20.62 -1.78
CA VAL A 201 7.87 -21.25 -2.47
C VAL A 201 8.17 -22.69 -2.88
N THR A 202 9.41 -22.98 -3.32
CA THR A 202 9.79 -24.36 -3.71
C THR A 202 9.82 -25.34 -2.54
N ARG A 203 10.07 -24.87 -1.33
CA ARG A 203 10.12 -25.70 -0.11
C ARG A 203 8.75 -25.92 0.52
N LEU A 204 7.75 -25.13 0.10
CA LEU A 204 6.38 -25.27 0.56
C LEU A 204 5.67 -26.35 -0.29
N LYS A 205 5.10 -27.36 0.37
CA LYS A 205 4.37 -28.44 -0.30
C LYS A 205 3.03 -27.91 -0.79
N GLN A 206 2.86 -27.80 -2.09
CA GLN A 206 1.59 -27.38 -2.69
C GLN A 206 0.58 -28.54 -2.65
N ALA A 207 -0.69 -28.21 -2.43
CA ALA A 207 -1.80 -29.14 -2.59
C ALA A 207 -1.97 -29.52 -4.07
N ALA A 208 -2.59 -30.66 -4.32
CA ALA A 208 -2.98 -31.01 -5.68
C ALA A 208 -3.90 -29.92 -6.27
N PRO A 209 -3.79 -29.61 -7.57
CA PRO A 209 -4.61 -28.60 -8.19
C PRO A 209 -6.10 -28.86 -7.94
N GLY A 210 -6.75 -27.94 -7.21
CA GLY A 210 -8.21 -27.98 -7.03
C GLY A 210 -8.90 -27.45 -8.29
N THR A 211 -10.18 -27.75 -8.42
CA THR A 211 -11.02 -27.25 -9.51
C THR A 211 -10.97 -25.70 -9.50
N PRO A 212 -10.71 -25.05 -10.63
CA PRO A 212 -10.71 -23.58 -10.69
C PRO A 212 -12.05 -23.01 -10.22
N PRO A 213 -12.08 -21.91 -9.47
CA PRO A 213 -13.33 -21.26 -9.10
C PRO A 213 -14.08 -20.83 -10.36
N GLU A 214 -15.39 -21.09 -10.42
CA GLU A 214 -16.23 -20.68 -11.54
C GLU A 214 -16.23 -19.14 -11.72
N PRO A 215 -16.24 -18.66 -12.97
CA PRO A 215 -16.21 -17.22 -13.27
C PRO A 215 -17.58 -16.56 -13.05
N GLY A 216 -17.93 -16.29 -11.79
CA GLY A 216 -19.13 -15.55 -11.40
C GLY A 216 -18.93 -14.04 -11.19
N HIS A 217 -17.93 -13.40 -11.83
CA HIS A 217 -17.38 -12.12 -11.40
C HIS A 217 -18.23 -10.85 -11.68
N ARG A 218 -19.01 -10.80 -12.74
CA ARG A 218 -19.66 -9.52 -13.13
C ARG A 218 -20.83 -9.11 -12.21
N THR A 219 -21.64 -10.06 -11.76
CA THR A 219 -22.74 -9.80 -10.83
C THR A 219 -22.27 -9.46 -9.41
N GLY A 220 -21.17 -10.04 -8.95
CA GLY A 220 -20.59 -9.80 -7.64
C GLY A 220 -20.03 -8.38 -7.48
N LEU A 221 -19.38 -7.86 -8.52
CA LEU A 221 -18.79 -6.51 -8.52
C LEU A 221 -19.86 -5.42 -8.41
N LEU A 222 -20.95 -5.54 -9.18
CA LEU A 222 -22.06 -4.59 -9.12
C LEU A 222 -22.79 -4.63 -7.78
N VAL A 223 -22.88 -5.80 -7.15
CA VAL A 223 -23.48 -5.93 -5.80
C VAL A 223 -22.60 -5.27 -4.75
N ALA A 224 -21.27 -5.48 -4.79
CA ALA A 224 -20.33 -4.82 -3.87
C ALA A 224 -20.39 -3.30 -4.02
N LEU A 225 -20.48 -2.78 -5.25
CA LEU A 225 -20.63 -1.34 -5.52
C LEU A 225 -22.00 -0.78 -5.06
N ARG A 226 -23.03 -1.59 -4.93
CA ARG A 226 -24.35 -1.18 -4.41
C ARG A 226 -24.42 -1.19 -2.89
N ASP A 227 -23.55 -1.93 -2.22
CA ASP A 227 -23.48 -1.94 -0.76
C ASP A 227 -23.04 -0.56 -0.23
N ARG A 228 -23.93 0.10 0.50
CA ARG A 228 -23.70 1.46 1.03
C ARG A 228 -22.52 1.51 2.01
N GLN A 229 -22.39 0.48 2.86
CA GLN A 229 -21.33 0.42 3.88
C GLN A 229 -19.97 0.18 3.23
N PHE A 230 -19.91 -0.77 2.30
CA PHE A 230 -18.69 -1.03 1.54
C PHE A 230 -18.24 0.17 0.72
N ARG A 231 -19.17 0.81 0.05
CA ARG A 231 -18.91 2.00 -0.76
C ARG A 231 -18.35 3.17 0.07
N ALA A 232 -18.92 3.42 1.26
CA ALA A 232 -18.44 4.46 2.17
C ALA A 232 -17.03 4.16 2.66
N LEU A 233 -16.76 2.91 3.08
CA LEU A 233 -15.45 2.45 3.53
C LEU A 233 -14.40 2.52 2.40
N THR A 234 -14.73 2.01 1.22
CA THR A 234 -13.80 1.97 0.07
C THR A 234 -13.52 3.37 -0.47
N ALA A 235 -14.52 4.26 -0.54
CA ALA A 235 -14.30 5.64 -0.96
C ALA A 235 -13.45 6.43 0.04
N SER A 236 -13.64 6.23 1.34
CA SER A 236 -12.76 6.78 2.38
C SER A 236 -11.33 6.26 2.21
N TYR A 237 -11.15 4.95 2.04
CA TYR A 237 -9.85 4.33 1.87
C TYR A 237 -9.14 4.78 0.59
N LEU A 238 -9.85 4.90 -0.54
CA LEU A 238 -9.30 5.45 -1.78
C LEU A 238 -8.71 6.85 -1.55
N THR A 239 -9.47 7.72 -0.85
CA THR A 239 -8.99 9.07 -0.54
C THR A 239 -7.76 9.04 0.37
N VAL A 240 -7.72 8.14 1.36
CA VAL A 240 -6.53 7.89 2.20
C VAL A 240 -5.35 7.42 1.34
N ALA A 241 -5.57 6.46 0.44
CA ALA A 241 -4.51 5.93 -0.42
C ALA A 241 -3.92 7.01 -1.35
N ILE A 242 -4.77 7.86 -1.96
CA ILE A 242 -4.32 9.03 -2.74
C ILE A 242 -3.46 9.94 -1.86
N THR A 243 -3.94 10.28 -0.65
CA THR A 243 -3.25 11.17 0.29
C THR A 243 -1.87 10.63 0.66
N MET A 244 -1.78 9.34 0.99
CA MET A 244 -0.51 8.72 1.40
C MET A 244 0.52 8.68 0.28
N ASN A 245 0.10 8.33 -0.93
CA ASN A 245 1.01 8.31 -2.09
C ASN A 245 1.40 9.72 -2.55
N LEU A 246 0.52 10.70 -2.38
CA LEU A 246 0.84 12.12 -2.60
C LEU A 246 1.93 12.58 -1.62
N VAL A 247 1.78 12.29 -0.31
CA VAL A 247 2.77 12.62 0.72
C VAL A 247 4.10 11.93 0.43
N LEU A 248 4.08 10.65 0.05
CA LEU A 248 5.29 9.91 -0.29
C LEU A 248 6.06 10.59 -1.44
N ALA A 249 5.37 10.93 -2.54
CA ALA A 249 5.95 11.59 -3.70
C ALA A 249 6.41 13.04 -3.40
N GLY A 250 5.77 13.73 -2.46
CA GLY A 250 6.10 15.10 -2.09
C GLY A 250 7.27 15.24 -1.10
N MET A 251 7.65 14.16 -0.39
CA MET A 251 8.71 14.21 0.63
C MET A 251 10.05 14.77 0.15
N PRO A 252 10.60 14.32 -1.00
CA PRO A 252 11.88 14.84 -1.50
C PRO A 252 11.82 16.33 -1.82
N TYR A 253 10.71 16.80 -2.38
CA TYR A 253 10.52 18.22 -2.69
C TYR A 253 10.43 19.07 -1.41
N PHE A 254 9.67 18.61 -0.42
CA PHE A 254 9.59 19.31 0.87
C PHE A 254 10.95 19.38 1.56
N ALA A 255 11.73 18.29 1.52
CA ALA A 255 13.08 18.26 2.07
C ALA A 255 14.01 19.25 1.37
N LYS A 256 14.03 19.27 0.02
CA LYS A 256 14.94 20.12 -0.75
C LYS A 256 14.51 21.59 -0.72
N TYR A 257 13.26 21.88 -1.08
CA TYR A 257 12.80 23.25 -1.33
C TYR A 257 12.29 23.98 -0.10
N GLU A 258 11.80 23.27 0.92
CA GLU A 258 11.32 23.86 2.16
C GLU A 258 12.37 23.80 3.29
N LEU A 259 13.06 22.63 3.43
CA LEU A 259 14.06 22.44 4.48
C LEU A 259 15.48 22.73 4.00
N GLY A 260 15.70 22.96 2.70
CA GLY A 260 16.97 23.36 2.11
C GLY A 260 18.00 22.22 1.91
N ARG A 261 17.64 20.96 2.20
CA ARG A 261 18.54 19.80 2.04
C ARG A 261 17.79 18.55 1.61
N ALA A 262 18.15 17.98 0.47
CA ALA A 262 17.52 16.75 -0.04
C ALA A 262 17.77 15.53 0.88
N THR A 263 18.95 15.47 1.56
CA THR A 263 19.26 14.40 2.52
C THR A 263 18.31 14.33 3.72
N LEU A 264 17.61 15.44 4.05
CA LEU A 264 16.56 15.41 5.06
C LEU A 264 15.37 14.54 4.68
N THR A 265 15.23 14.12 3.42
CA THR A 265 14.26 13.10 3.00
C THR A 265 14.43 11.82 3.83
N THR A 266 15.66 11.38 4.10
CA THR A 266 15.93 10.24 4.99
C THR A 266 15.33 10.42 6.38
N VAL A 267 15.51 11.62 6.96
CA VAL A 267 15.00 11.94 8.31
C VAL A 267 13.48 11.97 8.30
N LEU A 268 12.86 12.56 7.26
CA LEU A 268 11.41 12.60 7.12
C LEU A 268 10.81 11.20 6.94
N VAL A 269 11.42 10.36 6.09
CA VAL A 269 10.97 8.97 5.89
C VAL A 269 11.13 8.17 7.19
N ALA A 270 12.25 8.30 7.89
CA ALA A 270 12.46 7.62 9.17
C ALA A 270 11.46 8.11 10.24
N ALA A 271 11.24 9.44 10.33
CA ALA A 271 10.28 10.04 11.25
C ALA A 271 8.82 9.65 10.93
N PHE A 272 8.51 9.32 9.69
CA PHE A 272 7.20 8.82 9.29
C PHE A 272 7.06 7.31 9.58
N MET A 273 8.02 6.50 9.11
CA MET A 273 7.92 5.03 9.14
C MET A 273 8.16 4.42 10.52
N ALA A 274 9.15 4.93 11.30
CA ALA A 274 9.45 4.35 12.61
C ALA A 274 8.27 4.49 13.59
N PRO A 275 7.64 5.68 13.76
CA PRO A 275 6.44 5.79 14.57
C PRO A 275 5.25 4.98 14.04
N ALA A 276 5.12 4.80 12.70
CA ALA A 276 4.07 3.96 12.13
C ALA A 276 4.17 2.51 12.61
N VAL A 277 5.39 1.94 12.58
CA VAL A 277 5.63 0.57 13.07
C VAL A 277 5.36 0.46 14.57
N LEU A 278 5.90 1.40 15.37
CA LEU A 278 5.78 1.38 16.82
C LEU A 278 4.34 1.63 17.31
N ALA A 279 3.55 2.43 16.59
CA ALA A 279 2.17 2.73 16.95
C ALA A 279 1.17 1.61 16.60
N THR A 280 1.55 0.64 15.77
CA THR A 280 0.64 -0.45 15.36
C THR A 280 0.03 -1.20 16.55
N PRO A 281 0.77 -1.68 17.58
CA PRO A 281 0.18 -2.33 18.75
C PRO A 281 -0.70 -1.40 19.58
N LEU A 282 -0.36 -0.11 19.66
CA LEU A 282 -1.18 0.90 20.33
C LEU A 282 -2.55 1.03 19.64
N TRP A 283 -2.58 1.08 18.32
CA TRP A 283 -3.83 1.17 17.56
C TRP A 283 -4.70 -0.08 17.68
N VAL A 284 -4.10 -1.28 17.85
CA VAL A 284 -4.86 -2.49 18.18
C VAL A 284 -5.58 -2.34 19.54
N LEU A 285 -4.89 -1.78 20.54
CA LEU A 285 -5.52 -1.50 21.85
C LEU A 285 -6.62 -0.45 21.76
N VAL A 286 -6.37 0.63 21.02
CA VAL A 286 -7.36 1.71 20.79
C VAL A 286 -8.60 1.15 20.09
N ALA A 287 -8.42 0.36 19.02
CA ALA A 287 -9.54 -0.27 18.32
C ALA A 287 -10.39 -1.19 19.20
N ARG A 288 -9.75 -1.90 20.16
CA ARG A 288 -10.46 -2.73 21.14
C ARG A 288 -11.25 -1.90 22.17
N ARG A 289 -10.77 -0.70 22.54
CA ARG A 289 -11.41 0.13 23.59
C ARG A 289 -12.52 1.02 23.07
N ILE A 290 -12.31 1.69 21.93
CA ILE A 290 -13.24 2.71 21.39
C ILE A 290 -13.91 2.31 20.08
N GLY A 291 -13.58 1.13 19.53
CA GLY A 291 -14.07 0.64 18.25
C GLY A 291 -13.16 1.06 17.07
N LYS A 292 -13.27 0.30 15.97
CA LYS A 292 -12.44 0.47 14.77
C LYS A 292 -12.71 1.81 14.08
N GLN A 293 -13.99 2.17 13.92
CA GLN A 293 -14.40 3.40 13.24
C GLN A 293 -13.93 4.66 13.99
N ARG A 294 -14.15 4.72 15.33
CA ARG A 294 -13.72 5.88 16.13
C ARG A 294 -12.20 6.02 16.17
N GLY A 295 -11.48 4.90 16.25
CA GLY A 295 -10.02 4.86 16.18
C GLY A 295 -9.51 5.39 14.83
N LEU A 296 -10.11 4.97 13.72
CA LEU A 296 -9.77 5.46 12.39
C LEU A 296 -10.03 6.95 12.23
N LEU A 297 -11.18 7.45 12.68
CA LEU A 297 -11.50 8.88 12.65
C LEU A 297 -10.54 9.72 13.50
N ALA A 298 -10.13 9.21 14.68
CA ALA A 298 -9.13 9.88 15.51
C ALA A 298 -7.76 9.95 14.83
N ALA A 299 -7.33 8.87 14.17
CA ALA A 299 -6.10 8.85 13.39
C ALA A 299 -6.14 9.83 12.21
N GLN A 300 -7.23 9.85 11.45
CA GLN A 300 -7.43 10.79 10.33
C GLN A 300 -7.42 12.25 10.83
N ALA A 301 -8.05 12.53 11.97
CA ALA A 301 -8.02 13.87 12.58
C ALA A 301 -6.59 14.25 13.04
N GLY A 302 -5.86 13.32 13.65
CA GLY A 302 -4.45 13.50 14.00
C GLY A 302 -3.57 13.78 12.78
N PHE A 303 -3.84 13.11 11.66
CA PHE A 303 -3.17 13.37 10.38
C PHE A 303 -3.44 14.80 9.88
N VAL A 304 -4.69 15.25 9.90
CA VAL A 304 -5.05 16.63 9.52
C VAL A 304 -4.31 17.64 10.42
N ALA A 305 -4.33 17.43 11.73
CA ALA A 305 -3.63 18.32 12.66
C ALA A 305 -2.11 18.38 12.40
N GLY A 306 -1.46 17.21 12.19
CA GLY A 306 -0.05 17.16 11.84
C GLY A 306 0.26 17.86 10.51
N SER A 307 -0.60 17.67 9.49
CA SER A 307 -0.46 18.32 8.18
C SER A 307 -0.60 19.86 8.30
N LEU A 308 -1.48 20.36 9.15
CA LEU A 308 -1.63 21.80 9.40
C LEU A 308 -0.40 22.37 10.12
N VAL A 309 0.22 21.62 11.05
CA VAL A 309 1.50 22.02 11.66
C VAL A 309 2.60 22.09 10.62
N LEU A 310 2.68 21.10 9.71
CA LEU A 310 3.65 21.11 8.61
C LEU A 310 3.45 22.30 7.65
N ALA A 311 2.24 22.84 7.52
CA ALA A 311 1.97 24.01 6.69
C ALA A 311 2.65 25.30 7.21
N LEU A 312 3.08 25.34 8.48
CA LEU A 312 3.90 26.44 9.02
C LEU A 312 5.29 26.49 8.36
N GLY A 313 5.73 25.37 7.75
CA GLY A 313 6.99 25.29 7.04
C GLY A 313 8.21 25.49 7.94
N SER A 314 9.29 25.95 7.34
CA SER A 314 10.58 26.17 8.03
C SER A 314 10.48 27.12 9.23
N ALA A 315 9.47 28.00 9.29
CA ALA A 315 9.23 28.90 10.41
C ALA A 315 8.94 28.17 11.74
N ALA A 316 8.39 26.96 11.69
CA ALA A 316 8.12 26.13 12.89
C ALA A 316 9.38 25.50 13.50
N GLY A 317 10.48 25.47 12.76
CA GLY A 317 11.73 24.80 13.14
C GLY A 317 11.70 23.28 12.90
N LEU A 318 12.87 22.72 12.58
CA LEU A 318 13.04 21.33 12.18
C LEU A 318 12.48 20.30 13.21
N PRO A 319 12.69 20.45 14.54
CA PRO A 319 12.17 19.49 15.52
C PRO A 319 10.63 19.40 15.51
N VAL A 320 9.94 20.53 15.34
CA VAL A 320 8.47 20.56 15.29
C VAL A 320 7.97 19.89 14.02
N LEU A 321 8.63 20.10 12.88
CA LEU A 321 8.29 19.47 11.62
C LEU A 321 8.51 17.95 11.66
N ILE A 322 9.63 17.49 12.25
CA ILE A 322 9.89 16.06 12.47
C ILE A 322 8.79 15.45 13.37
N GLY A 323 8.43 16.14 14.46
CA GLY A 323 7.34 15.71 15.34
C GLY A 323 5.99 15.62 14.60
N ALA A 324 5.69 16.59 13.76
CA ALA A 324 4.47 16.56 12.93
C ALA A 324 4.46 15.39 11.94
N VAL A 325 5.59 15.12 11.26
CA VAL A 325 5.74 13.94 10.38
C VAL A 325 5.58 12.64 11.17
N ALA A 326 6.10 12.57 12.40
CA ALA A 326 5.91 11.41 13.27
C ALA A 326 4.41 11.17 13.61
N VAL A 327 3.65 12.25 13.83
CA VAL A 327 2.18 12.16 14.01
C VAL A 327 1.51 11.63 12.75
N LEU A 328 1.92 12.09 11.56
CA LEU A 328 1.43 11.54 10.28
C LEU A 328 1.72 10.03 10.17
N GLY A 329 2.92 9.60 10.55
CA GLY A 329 3.31 8.19 10.54
C GLY A 329 2.49 7.35 11.52
N MET A 330 2.27 7.82 12.74
CA MET A 330 1.39 7.14 13.70
C MET A 330 -0.03 7.01 13.18
N ALA A 331 -0.57 8.06 12.57
CA ALA A 331 -1.90 8.04 11.96
C ALA A 331 -1.98 7.04 10.79
N PHE A 332 -0.93 6.98 9.96
CA PHE A 332 -0.82 6.04 8.85
C PHE A 332 -0.97 4.58 9.31
N ALA A 333 -0.37 4.19 10.43
CA ALA A 333 -0.50 2.84 10.97
C ALA A 333 -1.97 2.43 11.22
N ALA A 334 -2.78 3.33 11.79
CA ALA A 334 -4.20 3.09 11.97
C ALA A 334 -4.96 2.97 10.65
N MET A 335 -4.62 3.84 9.68
CA MET A 335 -5.27 3.89 8.37
C MET A 335 -4.94 2.68 7.49
N GLN A 336 -3.85 1.97 7.77
CA GLN A 336 -3.55 0.68 7.15
C GLN A 336 -4.22 -0.50 7.88
N LEU A 337 -4.24 -0.47 9.21
CA LEU A 337 -4.72 -1.58 10.03
C LEU A 337 -6.25 -1.67 10.06
N MET A 338 -6.92 -0.55 10.38
CA MET A 338 -8.35 -0.56 10.70
C MET A 338 -9.24 -0.83 9.50
N PRO A 339 -9.09 -0.15 8.34
CA PRO A 339 -9.94 -0.41 7.19
C PRO A 339 -9.81 -1.85 6.68
N LEU A 340 -8.59 -2.41 6.66
CA LEU A 340 -8.36 -3.80 6.26
C LEU A 340 -9.09 -4.79 7.19
N SER A 341 -9.23 -4.45 8.48
CA SER A 341 -10.00 -5.26 9.45
C SER A 341 -11.51 -5.04 9.37
N MET A 342 -11.97 -3.93 8.75
CA MET A 342 -13.39 -3.60 8.59
C MET A 342 -14.00 -4.24 7.33
N VAL A 343 -13.21 -4.56 6.30
CA VAL A 343 -13.68 -5.21 5.08
C VAL A 343 -14.36 -6.56 5.36
N PRO A 344 -13.79 -7.49 6.15
CA PRO A 344 -14.45 -8.72 6.54
C PRO A 344 -15.77 -8.50 7.32
N ASP A 345 -15.84 -7.44 8.14
CA ASP A 345 -17.05 -7.10 8.89
C ASP A 345 -18.20 -6.72 7.95
N VAL A 346 -17.90 -5.94 6.90
CA VAL A 346 -18.90 -5.60 5.86
C VAL A 346 -19.35 -6.83 5.09
N ILE A 347 -18.43 -7.71 4.71
CA ILE A 347 -18.73 -8.96 4.01
C ILE A 347 -19.65 -9.84 4.86
N ALA A 348 -19.35 -9.97 6.17
CA ALA A 348 -20.17 -10.74 7.09
C ALA A 348 -21.57 -10.14 7.28
N ALA A 349 -21.67 -8.81 7.37
CA ALA A 349 -22.95 -8.10 7.50
C ALA A 349 -23.84 -8.21 6.25
N SER A 350 -23.25 -8.48 5.08
CA SER A 350 -23.99 -8.68 3.82
C SER A 350 -24.66 -10.07 3.71
N GLY A 351 -24.60 -10.88 4.77
CA GLY A 351 -25.24 -12.20 4.88
C GLY A 351 -24.57 -13.29 4.01
N PRO A 352 -25.23 -14.46 3.82
CA PRO A 352 -24.66 -15.59 3.07
C PRO A 352 -24.22 -15.25 1.64
N GLY A 353 -24.89 -14.30 1.01
CA GLY A 353 -24.51 -13.79 -0.31
C GLY A 353 -23.22 -12.95 -0.29
N GLY A 354 -22.83 -12.37 0.86
CA GLY A 354 -21.60 -11.61 1.03
C GLY A 354 -20.36 -12.52 1.03
N THR A 355 -20.39 -13.59 1.81
CA THR A 355 -19.30 -14.56 1.88
C THR A 355 -19.03 -15.25 0.55
N ALA A 356 -20.09 -15.58 -0.21
CA ALA A 356 -19.96 -16.13 -1.56
C ALA A 356 -19.32 -15.16 -2.57
N ARG A 357 -19.31 -13.84 -2.26
CA ARG A 357 -18.78 -12.77 -3.12
C ARG A 357 -17.55 -12.06 -2.52
N ALA A 358 -16.95 -12.62 -1.46
CA ALA A 358 -15.80 -12.04 -0.78
C ALA A 358 -14.67 -11.64 -1.74
N GLY A 359 -14.43 -12.44 -2.79
CA GLY A 359 -13.46 -12.13 -3.84
C GLY A 359 -13.76 -10.83 -4.62
N SER A 360 -15.05 -10.49 -4.82
CA SER A 360 -15.44 -9.24 -5.48
C SER A 360 -15.20 -8.02 -4.59
N TYR A 361 -15.47 -8.15 -3.29
CA TYR A 361 -15.19 -7.09 -2.30
C TYR A 361 -13.69 -6.83 -2.17
N THR A 362 -12.89 -7.88 -2.02
CA THR A 362 -11.42 -7.75 -1.92
C THR A 362 -10.80 -7.25 -3.22
N GLY A 363 -11.29 -7.70 -4.37
CA GLY A 363 -10.82 -7.21 -5.67
C GLY A 363 -11.08 -5.71 -5.87
N LEU A 364 -12.26 -5.23 -5.48
CA LEU A 364 -12.58 -3.79 -5.56
C LEU A 364 -11.76 -2.97 -4.55
N TRP A 365 -11.48 -3.53 -3.38
CA TRP A 365 -10.58 -2.93 -2.40
C TRP A 365 -9.17 -2.74 -2.94
N THR A 366 -8.60 -3.80 -3.52
CA THR A 366 -7.26 -3.76 -4.12
C THR A 366 -7.19 -2.80 -5.31
N ALA A 367 -8.28 -2.73 -6.12
CA ALA A 367 -8.36 -1.76 -7.21
C ALA A 367 -8.37 -0.30 -6.68
N ALA A 368 -9.07 -0.04 -5.56
CA ALA A 368 -9.05 1.28 -4.92
C ALA A 368 -7.65 1.64 -4.40
N GLU A 369 -6.94 0.70 -3.80
CA GLU A 369 -5.55 0.88 -3.35
C GLU A 369 -4.61 1.23 -4.51
N ALA A 370 -4.65 0.46 -5.59
CA ALA A 370 -3.86 0.69 -6.79
C ALA A 370 -4.19 2.03 -7.46
N THR A 371 -5.47 2.40 -7.51
CA THR A 371 -5.92 3.71 -8.01
C THR A 371 -5.35 4.86 -7.16
N GLY A 372 -5.33 4.69 -5.84
CA GLY A 372 -4.70 5.66 -4.93
C GLY A 372 -3.20 5.82 -5.20
N GLY A 373 -2.50 4.71 -5.43
CA GLY A 373 -1.08 4.69 -5.81
C GLY A 373 -0.79 5.46 -7.10
N ALA A 374 -1.69 5.36 -8.08
CA ALA A 374 -1.58 6.07 -9.36
C ALA A 374 -1.91 7.56 -9.24
N LEU A 375 -3.02 7.89 -8.57
CA LEU A 375 -3.53 9.26 -8.49
C LEU A 375 -2.75 10.15 -7.51
N GLY A 376 -2.12 9.59 -6.46
CA GLY A 376 -1.40 10.37 -5.46
C GLY A 376 -0.25 11.20 -6.05
N PRO A 377 0.74 10.58 -6.70
CA PRO A 377 1.84 11.30 -7.35
C PRO A 377 1.36 12.25 -8.46
N TYR A 378 0.34 11.86 -9.22
CA TYR A 378 -0.27 12.71 -10.25
C TYR A 378 -0.90 13.96 -9.64
N ALA A 379 -1.64 13.82 -8.53
CA ALA A 379 -2.23 14.97 -7.83
C ALA A 379 -1.16 15.94 -7.33
N TYR A 380 -0.04 15.41 -6.79
CA TYR A 380 1.08 16.26 -6.38
C TYR A 380 1.73 16.96 -7.57
N SER A 381 1.96 16.24 -8.67
CA SER A 381 2.51 16.83 -9.91
C SER A 381 1.61 17.95 -10.49
N ALA A 382 0.30 17.77 -10.39
CA ALA A 382 -0.66 18.81 -10.79
C ALA A 382 -0.55 20.06 -9.89
N CYS A 383 -0.36 19.88 -8.57
CA CYS A 383 -0.11 21.01 -7.66
C CYS A 383 1.17 21.77 -8.04
N LEU A 384 2.26 21.05 -8.36
CA LEU A 384 3.51 21.65 -8.83
C LEU A 384 3.32 22.44 -10.13
N ALA A 385 2.60 21.86 -11.10
CA ALA A 385 2.34 22.49 -12.39
C ALA A 385 1.50 23.77 -12.23
N LEU A 386 0.45 23.74 -11.39
CA LEU A 386 -0.40 24.91 -11.10
C LEU A 386 0.38 26.02 -10.39
N GLY A 387 1.36 25.68 -9.55
CA GLY A 387 2.25 26.63 -8.89
C GLY A 387 3.34 27.21 -9.79
N GLY A 388 3.45 26.74 -11.04
CA GLY A 388 4.49 27.18 -11.96
C GLY A 388 5.88 26.64 -11.63
N PHE A 389 5.95 25.41 -11.07
CA PHE A 389 7.24 24.73 -10.80
C PHE A 389 7.97 24.46 -12.12
N VAL A 390 9.20 24.95 -12.20
CA VAL A 390 10.07 24.76 -13.37
C VAL A 390 10.95 23.55 -13.17
N ALA A 391 10.84 22.59 -14.10
CA ALA A 391 11.69 21.41 -14.10
C ALA A 391 13.14 21.78 -14.38
N SER A 392 14.08 21.10 -13.73
CA SER A 392 15.51 21.37 -13.80
C SER A 392 16.33 20.11 -14.12
N THR A 393 17.60 20.28 -14.40
CA THR A 393 18.58 19.20 -14.49
C THR A 393 19.49 19.23 -13.28
N ALA A 394 20.20 18.11 -13.01
CA ALA A 394 21.19 18.06 -11.95
C ALA A 394 22.30 19.12 -12.11
N ASP A 395 22.66 19.43 -13.37
CA ASP A 395 23.74 20.38 -13.70
C ASP A 395 23.30 21.86 -13.70
N GLU A 396 21.98 22.12 -13.86
CA GLU A 396 21.44 23.47 -13.98
C GLU A 396 20.21 23.62 -13.10
N GLN A 397 20.44 24.03 -11.85
CA GLN A 397 19.38 24.24 -10.88
C GLN A 397 18.69 25.59 -11.16
N THR A 398 17.40 25.52 -11.45
CA THR A 398 16.57 26.70 -11.68
C THR A 398 16.06 27.24 -10.34
N THR A 399 16.21 28.55 -10.13
CA THR A 399 15.58 29.22 -8.98
C THR A 399 14.06 29.20 -9.16
N GLN A 400 13.37 28.58 -8.20
CA GLN A 400 11.91 28.44 -8.24
C GLN A 400 11.21 29.75 -7.83
N SER A 401 10.10 30.04 -8.49
CA SER A 401 9.27 31.19 -8.14
C SER A 401 8.62 31.03 -6.75
N PRO A 402 8.23 32.14 -6.08
CA PRO A 402 7.48 32.06 -4.83
C PRO A 402 6.20 31.21 -4.93
N GLY A 403 5.52 31.23 -6.10
CA GLY A 403 4.35 30.41 -6.37
C GLY A 403 4.68 28.92 -6.42
N ALA A 404 5.81 28.54 -7.04
CA ALA A 404 6.28 27.16 -7.08
C ALA A 404 6.65 26.64 -5.68
N LEU A 405 7.34 27.46 -4.87
CA LEU A 405 7.67 27.11 -3.49
C LEU A 405 6.40 26.96 -2.62
N ALA A 406 5.42 27.84 -2.80
CA ALA A 406 4.12 27.71 -2.15
C ALA A 406 3.40 26.40 -2.57
N ALA A 407 3.47 26.02 -3.86
CA ALA A 407 2.89 24.77 -4.34
C ALA A 407 3.60 23.54 -3.75
N VAL A 408 4.91 23.56 -3.60
CA VAL A 408 5.67 22.52 -2.91
C VAL A 408 5.19 22.38 -1.46
N ARG A 409 5.17 23.48 -0.70
CA ARG A 409 4.74 23.48 0.71
C ARG A 409 3.29 23.07 0.87
N TYR A 410 2.36 23.76 0.21
CA TYR A 410 0.92 23.54 0.41
C TYR A 410 0.42 22.29 -0.30
N GLY A 411 1.03 21.88 -1.41
CA GLY A 411 0.80 20.60 -2.06
C GLY A 411 1.13 19.42 -1.16
N PHE A 412 2.20 19.52 -0.36
CA PHE A 412 2.61 18.50 0.60
C PHE A 412 1.84 18.55 1.93
N THR A 413 1.21 19.67 2.27
CA THR A 413 0.60 19.86 3.60
C THR A 413 -0.91 20.09 3.55
N LEU A 414 -1.39 21.15 2.89
CA LEU A 414 -2.81 21.51 2.88
C LEU A 414 -3.65 20.61 1.98
N VAL A 415 -3.11 20.17 0.83
CA VAL A 415 -3.83 19.26 -0.06
C VAL A 415 -4.07 17.89 0.60
N PRO A 416 -3.09 17.25 1.24
CA PRO A 416 -3.31 16.05 2.06
C PRO A 416 -4.31 16.29 3.20
N ALA A 417 -4.25 17.43 3.89
CA ALA A 417 -5.20 17.76 4.96
C ALA A 417 -6.64 17.88 4.44
N ALA A 418 -6.83 18.51 3.27
CA ALA A 418 -8.14 18.63 2.63
C ALA A 418 -8.67 17.24 2.19
N LEU A 419 -7.85 16.44 1.51
CA LEU A 419 -8.21 15.08 1.11
C LEU A 419 -8.55 14.23 2.34
N MET A 420 -7.76 14.30 3.42
CA MET A 420 -8.04 13.55 4.64
C MET A 420 -9.34 14.02 5.31
N THR A 421 -9.67 15.31 5.24
CA THR A 421 -10.96 15.82 5.70
C THR A 421 -12.12 15.22 4.89
N VAL A 422 -11.97 15.08 3.58
CA VAL A 422 -12.94 14.37 2.73
C VAL A 422 -13.04 12.89 3.14
N ALA A 423 -11.91 12.24 3.43
CA ALA A 423 -11.90 10.86 3.91
C ALA A 423 -12.67 10.71 5.23
N ILE A 424 -12.52 11.65 6.17
CA ILE A 424 -13.30 11.70 7.44
C ILE A 424 -14.80 11.82 7.16
N MET A 425 -15.21 12.70 6.24
CA MET A 425 -16.63 12.89 5.88
C MET A 425 -17.23 11.61 5.27
N LEU A 426 -16.46 10.93 4.41
CA LEU A 426 -16.87 9.66 3.82
C LEU A 426 -16.94 8.55 4.87
N GLN A 427 -15.93 8.48 5.77
CA GLN A 427 -15.87 7.48 6.83
C GLN A 427 -17.03 7.61 7.83
N ARG A 428 -17.51 8.83 8.12
CA ARG A 428 -18.68 9.05 8.99
C ARG A 428 -19.97 8.43 8.45
N ARG A 429 -20.03 8.12 7.13
CA ARG A 429 -21.17 7.42 6.51
C ARG A 429 -21.18 5.91 6.75
N TYR A 430 -20.08 5.36 7.24
CA TYR A 430 -19.97 3.97 7.69
C TYR A 430 -20.58 3.86 9.09
N THR A 431 -21.52 2.92 9.32
CA THR A 431 -22.30 2.85 10.57
C THR A 431 -22.33 1.47 11.24
N LEU A 432 -21.69 0.45 10.65
CA LEU A 432 -21.75 -0.93 11.17
C LEU A 432 -21.18 -1.08 12.59
N ASP A 433 -20.11 -0.34 12.94
CA ASP A 433 -19.53 -0.36 14.30
C ASP A 433 -20.52 0.11 15.39
N ASN A 434 -21.43 1.03 15.05
CA ASN A 434 -22.41 1.58 15.99
C ASN A 434 -23.54 0.59 16.28
N THR A 435 -23.91 -0.24 15.32
CA THR A 435 -24.98 -1.25 15.47
C THR A 435 -24.50 -2.45 16.30
N ALA A 436 -23.23 -2.83 16.20
CA ALA A 436 -22.63 -3.89 17.01
C ALA A 436 -22.57 -3.52 18.51
N ASN A 437 -22.25 -2.26 18.84
CA ASN A 437 -22.21 -1.78 20.22
C ASN A 437 -23.57 -1.58 20.87
N THR A 438 -24.60 -1.23 20.10
CA THR A 438 -25.97 -1.10 20.62
C THR A 438 -26.65 -2.46 20.81
N GLY A 439 -26.29 -3.48 20.04
CA GLY A 439 -26.74 -4.85 20.20
C GLY A 439 -26.21 -5.55 21.45
N SER A 440 -24.98 -5.25 21.85
CA SER A 440 -24.37 -5.83 23.09
C SER A 440 -24.85 -5.19 24.39
N SER A 441 -25.30 -3.93 24.34
CA SER A 441 -25.90 -3.25 25.50
C SER A 441 -27.39 -3.55 25.69
N GLY A 442 -28.07 -4.09 24.68
CA GLY A 442 -29.49 -4.48 24.74
C GLY A 442 -29.75 -5.92 25.20
N LEU A 443 -28.74 -6.80 25.20
CA LEU A 443 -28.85 -8.20 25.63
C LEU A 443 -28.51 -8.44 27.10
N GLY A 444 -28.16 -7.39 27.83
CA GLY A 444 -27.80 -7.48 29.28
C GLY A 444 -28.94 -7.32 30.26
N LEU A 445 -30.19 -7.11 29.81
CA LEU A 445 -31.36 -6.94 30.70
C LEU A 445 -32.61 -7.62 30.09
N ARG A 446 -32.57 -8.93 29.89
CA ARG A 446 -33.77 -9.76 29.86
C ARG A 446 -33.52 -11.03 30.66
N ASP A 447 -33.88 -10.88 31.92
CA ASP A 447 -34.72 -11.74 32.76
C ASP A 447 -34.43 -13.25 32.72
N HIS A 448 -33.65 -13.67 33.70
CA HIS A 448 -33.77 -14.99 34.27
C HIS A 448 -35.11 -15.07 35.02
N SER A 449 -36.23 -15.24 34.34
CA SER A 449 -37.41 -15.84 34.95
C SER A 449 -37.36 -17.33 34.64
N MET A 450 -36.90 -18.05 35.64
CA MET A 450 -37.08 -19.47 35.88
C MET A 450 -38.47 -19.93 35.43
N GLN A 451 -38.53 -20.86 34.49
CA GLN A 451 -39.56 -21.89 34.49
C GLN A 451 -38.88 -23.26 34.62
N THR A 452 -38.77 -23.68 35.86
CA THR A 452 -38.56 -25.07 36.26
C THR A 452 -39.73 -25.88 35.78
N VAL A 453 -39.56 -26.65 34.71
CA VAL A 453 -40.47 -27.76 34.39
C VAL A 453 -39.85 -29.02 34.95
N LEU A 454 -40.52 -29.54 36.00
CA LEU A 454 -40.23 -30.84 36.60
C LEU A 454 -40.49 -31.96 35.58
N PRO A 455 -39.71 -33.02 35.56
CA PRO A 455 -39.98 -34.18 34.72
C PRO A 455 -41.09 -35.01 35.34
N GLY A 456 -42.14 -35.24 34.55
CA GLY A 456 -43.22 -36.16 34.89
C GLY A 456 -42.76 -37.62 34.78
N GLU A 457 -43.15 -38.41 35.76
CA GLU A 457 -42.92 -39.85 35.87
C GLU A 457 -43.53 -40.64 34.70
N PRO A 458 -42.99 -41.82 34.38
CA PRO A 458 -43.60 -42.73 33.41
C PRO A 458 -44.74 -43.51 34.10
N SER A 459 -45.94 -43.48 33.49
CA SER A 459 -47.07 -44.35 33.83
C SER A 459 -46.92 -45.68 33.10
N ASP A 460 -46.65 -46.76 33.84
CA ASP A 460 -46.96 -48.12 33.44
C ASP A 460 -48.46 -48.27 33.23
N ALA A 461 -48.86 -48.97 32.16
CA ALA A 461 -49.90 -50.02 32.21
C ALA A 461 -50.25 -50.54 30.81
N THR A 462 -50.06 -51.84 30.67
CA THR A 462 -50.66 -52.89 29.78
C THR A 462 -50.44 -52.76 28.29
#